data_7d39b108480c7825b835bb963ca48d20
#
_entry.id   7d39b108480c7825b835bb963ca48d20
#
_cell.length_a   1.000
_cell.length_b   1.000
_cell.length_c   1.000
_cell.angle_alpha   90.00
_cell.angle_beta   90.00
_cell.angle_gamma   90.00
#
_symmetry.space_group_name_H-M   'P 1'
#
loop_
_entity.id
_entity.type
_entity.pdbx_description
1 polymer ?
#
loop_
_entity_poly.entity_id
_entity_poly.type
_entity_poly.pdbx_seq_one_letter_code
_entity_poly.pdbx_strand_id
1 'polypeptide(L)'
;MRNNNTLSRAILAATLCGPGAVMAGGFALNEQSASAMGVANAGTAANPENATTVFFNPAGMSQLSGTNVSFGAAVLDIDAEVKDGQASATNNVGAPVSGSDGGDIADPAYLPNIFVTHEVNDTVDVGIGLHAPYGLKADYDDDFVGRYFADKTELTAIALSPSIAVNNGEGFSMGIGVNIIYAKGRLTKFQDYSNYGLPQEGYFDTEGDDIGATISFGLLYELTDRTQIGLSGQTGTTLNLEGDSTLTNFPQVTASGVNLVTAKEDANVPLEIPESLTFGIRHKLTDTVTLLAGATWAKWSRFEALDIESREDGGTISAVGGPKYGDNNLIGHVSENWNDTWQVNVGGIWQATPAWAFKAGYAYDESPVDDNYRTARIPSNDRQWLTLGTQWNDAQSGWTVDVAAGVLLFDDVDVNEQEYTVDDEPVGNGASYSATYELSAWSAGVQVSKAF
;
A
#
# COMPACT_ATOMS: atom_id res chain seq x y z
N MET A 1 12.00 -31.79 -10.54
CA MET A 1 12.56 -30.61 -9.86
C MET A 1 13.42 -29.83 -10.87
N ARG A 2 12.82 -28.95 -11.66
CA ARG A 2 13.49 -27.92 -12.51
C ARG A 2 12.43 -27.34 -13.43
N ASN A 3 11.74 -26.26 -12.99
CA ASN A 3 11.06 -25.30 -13.89
C ASN A 3 10.52 -24.05 -13.19
N ASN A 4 10.91 -23.75 -11.93
CA ASN A 4 10.45 -22.53 -11.23
C ASN A 4 11.23 -21.25 -11.60
N ASN A 5 12.27 -21.35 -12.45
CA ASN A 5 13.19 -20.22 -12.67
C ASN A 5 12.75 -19.21 -13.74
N THR A 6 11.69 -19.47 -14.51
CA THR A 6 11.29 -18.55 -15.60
C THR A 6 10.20 -17.57 -15.12
N LEU A 7 9.25 -18.03 -14.31
CA LEU A 7 8.23 -17.15 -13.71
C LEU A 7 8.86 -16.21 -12.69
N SER A 8 9.74 -16.73 -11.81
CA SER A 8 10.50 -15.93 -10.84
C SER A 8 11.42 -14.91 -11.52
N ARG A 9 11.98 -15.21 -12.69
CA ARG A 9 12.83 -14.24 -13.44
C ARG A 9 12.01 -13.17 -14.17
N ALA A 10 10.80 -13.47 -14.59
CA ALA A 10 9.89 -12.47 -15.17
C ALA A 10 9.33 -11.52 -14.09
N ILE A 11 9.04 -12.06 -12.91
CA ILE A 11 8.64 -11.27 -11.72
C ILE A 11 9.83 -10.42 -11.24
N LEU A 12 11.04 -10.98 -11.21
CA LEU A 12 12.27 -10.25 -10.81
C LEU A 12 12.61 -9.08 -11.74
N ALA A 13 12.22 -9.11 -13.02
CA ALA A 13 12.39 -8.00 -13.94
C ALA A 13 11.41 -6.83 -13.68
N ALA A 14 10.26 -7.11 -13.06
CA ALA A 14 9.30 -6.09 -12.64
C ALA A 14 9.67 -5.47 -11.26
N THR A 15 10.52 -6.14 -10.47
CA THR A 15 10.98 -5.68 -9.15
C THR A 15 12.15 -4.68 -9.18
N LEU A 16 12.58 -4.21 -10.37
CA LEU A 16 13.62 -3.18 -10.49
C LEU A 16 13.13 -1.76 -10.13
N CYS A 17 11.84 -1.60 -9.83
CA CYS A 17 11.27 -0.38 -9.27
C CYS A 17 11.09 -0.61 -7.77
N GLY A 18 11.96 -0.04 -6.94
CA GLY A 18 11.86 -0.14 -5.49
C GLY A 18 10.53 0.43 -4.98
N PRO A 19 9.91 -0.17 -3.97
CA PRO A 19 8.73 0.39 -3.33
C PRO A 19 9.12 1.70 -2.63
N GLY A 20 8.33 2.74 -2.81
CA GLY A 20 8.41 3.96 -2.01
C GLY A 20 7.42 3.94 -0.87
N ALA A 21 7.63 4.78 0.11
CA ALA A 21 6.72 4.93 1.25
C ALA A 21 5.35 5.41 0.81
N VAL A 22 4.30 4.83 1.38
CA VAL A 22 2.92 5.34 1.29
C VAL A 22 2.36 5.34 2.70
N MET A 23 1.84 6.47 3.16
CA MET A 23 1.51 6.66 4.56
C MET A 23 0.09 7.18 4.82
N ALA A 24 -0.84 7.15 3.85
CA ALA A 24 -2.25 7.40 4.14
C ALA A 24 -3.14 6.49 3.29
N GLY A 25 -4.32 6.13 3.82
CA GLY A 25 -5.12 5.04 3.24
C GLY A 25 -4.48 3.66 3.45
N GLY A 26 -3.73 3.47 4.56
CA GLY A 26 -2.92 2.29 4.81
C GLY A 26 -1.75 2.17 3.82
N PHE A 27 -1.40 0.97 3.41
CA PHE A 27 -0.37 0.71 2.40
C PHE A 27 -0.91 0.53 0.96
N ALA A 28 -2.14 1.01 0.68
CA ALA A 28 -2.71 1.00 -0.66
C ALA A 28 -2.18 2.15 -1.53
N LEU A 29 -1.85 1.86 -2.80
CA LEU A 29 -1.28 2.78 -3.77
C LEU A 29 -2.36 3.33 -4.71
N ASN A 30 -2.53 4.64 -4.75
CA ASN A 30 -3.56 5.32 -5.54
C ASN A 30 -3.13 5.62 -7.00
N GLU A 31 -1.85 5.54 -7.30
CA GLU A 31 -1.21 6.00 -8.55
C GLU A 31 -1.22 4.92 -9.66
N GLN A 32 -2.34 4.19 -9.81
CA GLN A 32 -2.47 3.08 -10.76
C GLN A 32 -2.74 3.49 -12.21
N SER A 33 -3.08 4.76 -12.47
CA SER A 33 -3.38 5.27 -13.81
C SER A 33 -3.20 6.78 -13.88
N ALA A 34 -2.37 7.29 -14.78
CA ALA A 34 -2.22 8.74 -14.98
C ALA A 34 -3.53 9.39 -15.45
N SER A 35 -4.36 8.67 -16.18
CA SER A 35 -5.70 9.12 -16.59
C SER A 35 -6.60 9.39 -15.37
N ALA A 36 -6.62 8.46 -14.39
CA ALA A 36 -7.41 8.59 -13.16
C ALA A 36 -6.78 9.57 -12.15
N MET A 37 -5.45 9.58 -12.03
CA MET A 37 -4.71 10.56 -11.20
C MET A 37 -5.09 11.99 -11.54
N GLY A 38 -5.26 12.32 -12.83
CA GLY A 38 -5.62 13.68 -13.27
C GLY A 38 -6.92 14.22 -12.68
N VAL A 39 -7.77 13.35 -12.15
CA VAL A 39 -9.04 13.69 -11.46
C VAL A 39 -9.06 13.18 -10.01
N ALA A 40 -7.90 12.93 -9.39
CA ALA A 40 -7.77 12.37 -8.04
C ALA A 40 -8.60 11.07 -7.84
N ASN A 41 -8.60 10.19 -8.83
CA ASN A 41 -9.37 8.95 -8.89
C ASN A 41 -10.91 9.14 -8.78
N ALA A 42 -11.42 10.37 -8.96
CA ALA A 42 -12.85 10.65 -8.87
C ALA A 42 -13.66 9.86 -9.90
N GLY A 43 -14.69 9.18 -9.42
CA GLY A 43 -15.64 8.46 -10.27
C GLY A 43 -15.07 7.27 -11.05
N THR A 44 -13.91 6.74 -10.69
CA THR A 44 -13.25 5.63 -11.44
C THR A 44 -14.11 4.40 -11.58
N ALA A 45 -14.95 4.08 -10.59
CA ALA A 45 -15.92 2.99 -10.69
C ALA A 45 -16.98 3.21 -11.80
N ALA A 46 -17.19 4.47 -12.26
CA ALA A 46 -18.20 4.85 -13.26
C ALA A 46 -17.62 5.48 -14.53
N ASN A 47 -16.29 5.59 -14.67
CA ASN A 47 -15.64 6.30 -15.78
C ASN A 47 -14.56 5.46 -16.46
N PRO A 48 -14.92 4.42 -17.22
CA PRO A 48 -13.98 3.55 -17.93
C PRO A 48 -13.41 4.24 -19.16
N GLU A 49 -12.31 5.00 -19.01
CA GLU A 49 -11.69 5.73 -20.13
C GLU A 49 -10.75 4.85 -20.98
N ASN A 50 -10.17 3.81 -20.39
CA ASN A 50 -9.15 2.96 -21.04
C ASN A 50 -8.99 1.61 -20.30
N ALA A 51 -8.02 0.79 -20.69
CA ALA A 51 -7.86 -0.58 -20.17
C ALA A 51 -7.58 -0.65 -18.64
N THR A 52 -7.23 0.44 -17.96
CA THR A 52 -7.07 0.46 -16.50
C THR A 52 -8.38 0.21 -15.73
N THR A 53 -9.52 0.21 -16.44
CA THR A 53 -10.83 -0.22 -15.87
C THR A 53 -10.79 -1.66 -15.33
N VAL A 54 -9.88 -2.51 -15.81
CA VAL A 54 -9.64 -3.85 -15.25
C VAL A 54 -9.36 -3.78 -13.74
N PHE A 55 -8.64 -2.76 -13.30
CA PHE A 55 -8.35 -2.50 -11.89
C PHE A 55 -9.49 -1.78 -11.17
N PHE A 56 -9.97 -0.66 -11.73
CA PHE A 56 -10.94 0.21 -11.04
C PHE A 56 -12.37 -0.37 -10.99
N ASN A 57 -12.84 -0.92 -12.11
CA ASN A 57 -14.15 -1.56 -12.22
C ASN A 57 -14.18 -2.50 -13.43
N PRO A 58 -14.06 -3.82 -13.26
CA PRO A 58 -14.02 -4.75 -14.40
C PRO A 58 -15.27 -4.69 -15.30
N ALA A 59 -16.44 -4.26 -14.78
CA ALA A 59 -17.63 -4.06 -15.60
C ALA A 59 -17.45 -2.99 -16.69
N GLY A 60 -16.52 -2.04 -16.48
CA GLY A 60 -16.22 -0.98 -17.44
C GLY A 60 -15.58 -1.47 -18.75
N MET A 61 -15.05 -2.69 -18.79
CA MET A 61 -14.52 -3.28 -20.03
C MET A 61 -15.57 -3.31 -21.15
N SER A 62 -16.83 -3.48 -20.79
CA SER A 62 -17.96 -3.51 -21.74
C SER A 62 -18.20 -2.20 -22.52
N GLN A 63 -17.54 -1.10 -22.12
CA GLN A 63 -17.62 0.18 -22.84
C GLN A 63 -16.38 0.44 -23.72
N LEU A 64 -15.44 -0.52 -23.77
CA LEU A 64 -14.21 -0.43 -24.56
C LEU A 64 -14.29 -1.37 -25.78
N SER A 65 -14.51 -0.83 -26.96
CA SER A 65 -14.61 -1.63 -28.18
C SER A 65 -13.24 -2.16 -28.63
N GLY A 66 -13.23 -3.35 -29.23
CA GLY A 66 -12.05 -3.98 -29.82
C GLY A 66 -10.99 -4.39 -28.79
N THR A 67 -9.73 -4.14 -29.07
CA THR A 67 -8.62 -4.41 -28.16
C THR A 67 -8.04 -3.09 -27.66
N ASN A 68 -7.95 -2.93 -26.35
CA ASN A 68 -7.36 -1.74 -25.74
C ASN A 68 -6.15 -2.14 -24.88
N VAL A 69 -5.06 -1.41 -25.02
CA VAL A 69 -3.84 -1.58 -24.23
C VAL A 69 -3.50 -0.25 -23.57
N SER A 70 -3.23 -0.26 -22.28
CA SER A 70 -2.74 0.88 -21.53
C SER A 70 -1.45 0.51 -20.83
N PHE A 71 -0.41 1.30 -21.04
CA PHE A 71 0.87 1.20 -20.32
C PHE A 71 1.13 2.53 -19.62
N GLY A 72 1.39 2.47 -18.32
CA GLY A 72 1.62 3.64 -17.50
C GLY A 72 2.78 3.46 -16.54
N ALA A 73 3.28 4.58 -16.05
CA ALA A 73 4.17 4.65 -14.91
C ALA A 73 3.87 5.91 -14.11
N ALA A 74 3.91 5.79 -12.80
CA ALA A 74 3.84 6.93 -11.88
C ALA A 74 5.05 6.93 -10.96
N VAL A 75 5.38 8.11 -10.45
CA VAL A 75 6.28 8.32 -9.32
C VAL A 75 5.47 8.96 -8.20
N LEU A 76 5.66 8.46 -6.99
CA LEU A 76 5.22 9.08 -5.74
C LEU A 76 6.47 9.34 -4.91
N ASP A 77 6.71 10.58 -4.57
CA ASP A 77 7.85 11.04 -3.78
C ASP A 77 7.31 11.65 -2.49
N ILE A 78 7.66 11.04 -1.38
CA ILE A 78 7.23 11.44 -0.05
C ILE A 78 8.46 11.91 0.69
N ASP A 79 8.34 13.02 1.36
CA ASP A 79 9.27 13.57 2.31
C ASP A 79 8.65 13.36 3.71
N ALA A 80 9.30 12.55 4.54
CA ALA A 80 8.80 12.14 5.84
C ALA A 80 9.91 12.25 6.88
N GLU A 81 9.91 13.35 7.62
CA GLU A 81 10.95 13.67 8.60
C GLU A 81 10.34 13.94 9.96
N VAL A 82 11.10 13.63 11.02
CA VAL A 82 10.79 14.12 12.36
C VAL A 82 11.13 15.60 12.45
N LYS A 83 10.24 16.41 13.02
CA LYS A 83 10.50 17.82 13.30
C LYS A 83 11.69 17.95 14.22
N ASP A 84 12.62 18.87 13.89
CA ASP A 84 13.88 19.10 14.58
C ASP A 84 13.75 19.10 16.12
N GLY A 85 14.51 18.21 16.79
CA GLY A 85 14.60 18.13 18.24
C GLY A 85 13.33 17.60 18.92
N GLN A 86 12.40 17.01 18.20
CA GLN A 86 11.16 16.47 18.76
C GLN A 86 11.17 14.93 18.94
N ALA A 87 12.23 14.24 18.46
CA ALA A 87 12.36 12.82 18.76
C ALA A 87 12.99 12.58 20.14
N SER A 88 12.42 11.67 20.88
CA SER A 88 12.96 11.17 22.13
C SER A 88 12.60 9.72 22.37
N ALA A 89 13.52 8.94 22.94
CA ALA A 89 13.26 7.55 23.28
C ALA A 89 13.91 7.17 24.60
N THR A 90 13.35 6.14 25.24
CA THR A 90 13.93 5.46 26.38
C THR A 90 14.09 3.97 26.08
N ASN A 91 15.10 3.36 26.68
CA ASN A 91 15.38 1.93 26.55
C ASN A 91 14.61 1.07 27.58
N ASN A 92 14.82 -0.24 27.58
CA ASN A 92 14.16 -1.22 28.45
C ASN A 92 14.36 -1.00 29.98
N VAL A 93 15.21 -0.06 30.40
CA VAL A 93 15.38 0.33 31.81
C VAL A 93 14.98 1.79 32.05
N GLY A 94 14.31 2.43 31.07
CA GLY A 94 13.85 3.81 31.15
C GLY A 94 14.96 4.87 31.02
N ALA A 95 16.15 4.48 30.56
CA ALA A 95 17.24 5.43 30.34
C ALA A 95 17.13 6.07 28.95
N PRO A 96 17.48 7.38 28.79
CA PRO A 96 17.42 8.04 27.50
C PRO A 96 18.31 7.37 26.45
N VAL A 97 17.81 7.22 25.23
CA VAL A 97 18.54 6.76 24.05
C VAL A 97 19.08 8.00 23.32
N SER A 98 20.35 7.97 22.96
CA SER A 98 20.98 9.01 22.16
C SER A 98 21.04 8.60 20.69
N GLY A 99 20.93 9.58 19.79
CA GLY A 99 21.00 9.36 18.35
C GLY A 99 20.48 10.57 17.57
N SER A 100 20.20 10.33 16.28
CA SER A 100 19.60 11.31 15.36
C SER A 100 18.06 11.24 15.39
N ASP A 101 17.41 12.17 14.71
CA ASP A 101 15.96 12.14 14.47
C ASP A 101 15.56 11.16 13.36
N GLY A 102 16.52 10.48 12.70
CA GLY A 102 16.29 9.39 11.76
C GLY A 102 16.29 9.77 10.27
N GLY A 103 16.38 11.07 9.94
CA GLY A 103 16.43 11.57 8.56
C GLY A 103 15.10 11.48 7.81
N ASP A 104 15.15 11.65 6.48
CA ASP A 104 14.02 11.35 5.61
C ASP A 104 13.89 9.84 5.45
N ILE A 105 12.77 9.29 5.93
CA ILE A 105 12.55 7.83 5.99
C ILE A 105 11.92 7.25 4.73
N ALA A 106 11.58 8.09 3.75
CA ALA A 106 10.84 7.69 2.56
C ALA A 106 11.68 7.81 1.29
N ASP A 107 11.75 6.74 0.52
CA ASP A 107 12.31 6.77 -0.84
C ASP A 107 11.22 6.92 -1.90
N PRO A 108 11.49 7.54 -3.07
CA PRO A 108 10.52 7.63 -4.15
C PRO A 108 10.01 6.26 -4.64
N ALA A 109 8.68 6.12 -4.76
CA ALA A 109 8.02 4.95 -5.34
C ALA A 109 7.91 5.10 -6.86
N TYR A 110 8.26 4.05 -7.60
CA TYR A 110 8.03 3.95 -9.04
C TYR A 110 7.03 2.84 -9.32
N LEU A 111 5.90 3.19 -9.94
CA LEU A 111 4.71 2.36 -10.09
C LEU A 111 4.39 2.10 -11.57
N PRO A 112 5.08 1.15 -12.22
CA PRO A 112 4.75 0.75 -13.57
C PRO A 112 3.49 -0.11 -13.59
N ASN A 113 2.68 0.06 -14.64
CA ASN A 113 1.50 -0.77 -14.84
C ASN A 113 1.25 -1.04 -16.32
N ILE A 114 0.56 -2.15 -16.60
CA ILE A 114 0.08 -2.50 -17.93
C ILE A 114 -1.27 -3.19 -17.82
N PHE A 115 -2.20 -2.78 -18.66
CA PHE A 115 -3.55 -3.35 -18.74
C PHE A 115 -3.92 -3.60 -20.19
N VAL A 116 -4.65 -4.68 -20.42
CA VAL A 116 -5.20 -5.05 -21.72
C VAL A 116 -6.66 -5.44 -21.54
N THR A 117 -7.53 -4.96 -22.41
CA THR A 117 -8.91 -5.43 -22.56
C THR A 117 -9.16 -5.89 -23.99
N HIS A 118 -10.08 -6.83 -24.16
CA HIS A 118 -10.46 -7.35 -25.46
C HIS A 118 -11.96 -7.68 -25.49
N GLU A 119 -12.66 -7.10 -26.45
CA GLU A 119 -14.05 -7.42 -26.76
C GLU A 119 -14.09 -8.78 -27.48
N VAL A 120 -14.58 -9.81 -26.81
CA VAL A 120 -14.72 -11.17 -27.40
C VAL A 120 -15.93 -11.21 -28.34
N ASN A 121 -16.98 -10.54 -27.95
CA ASN A 121 -18.22 -10.32 -28.74
C ASN A 121 -19.04 -9.21 -28.09
N ASP A 122 -20.16 -8.81 -28.71
CA ASP A 122 -21.02 -7.71 -28.27
C ASP A 122 -21.53 -7.82 -26.81
N THR A 123 -21.32 -8.94 -26.12
CA THR A 123 -21.83 -9.21 -24.76
C THR A 123 -20.73 -9.49 -23.77
N VAL A 124 -19.56 -9.98 -24.21
CA VAL A 124 -18.49 -10.52 -23.34
C VAL A 124 -17.17 -9.85 -23.65
N ASP A 125 -16.54 -9.36 -22.61
CA ASP A 125 -15.21 -8.76 -22.62
C ASP A 125 -14.30 -9.48 -21.64
N VAL A 126 -13.01 -9.50 -21.94
CA VAL A 126 -11.95 -10.03 -21.07
C VAL A 126 -10.85 -9.02 -20.87
N GLY A 127 -10.17 -9.09 -19.76
CA GLY A 127 -9.06 -8.20 -19.46
C GLY A 127 -8.02 -8.85 -18.59
N ILE A 128 -6.85 -8.23 -18.56
CA ILE A 128 -5.74 -8.61 -17.68
C ILE A 128 -4.95 -7.36 -17.32
N GLY A 129 -4.51 -7.28 -16.08
CA GLY A 129 -3.65 -6.20 -15.57
C GLY A 129 -2.44 -6.74 -14.85
N LEU A 130 -1.33 -6.00 -14.91
CA LEU A 130 -0.16 -6.18 -14.05
C LEU A 130 0.15 -4.82 -13.44
N HIS A 131 0.12 -4.73 -12.11
CA HIS A 131 0.24 -3.47 -11.37
C HIS A 131 0.72 -3.71 -9.93
N ALA A 132 1.05 -2.64 -9.20
CA ALA A 132 1.45 -2.69 -7.80
C ALA A 132 0.37 -2.07 -6.91
N PRO A 133 -0.58 -2.85 -6.35
CA PRO A 133 -1.70 -2.30 -5.58
C PRO A 133 -1.33 -1.85 -4.17
N TYR A 134 -0.24 -2.41 -3.59
CA TYR A 134 0.19 -2.14 -2.23
C TYR A 134 1.70 -1.96 -2.18
N GLY A 135 2.16 -1.12 -1.25
CA GLY A 135 3.57 -0.88 -1.00
C GLY A 135 3.78 -0.02 0.23
N LEU A 136 4.90 -0.23 0.91
CA LEU A 136 5.32 0.56 2.06
C LEU A 136 6.83 0.54 2.11
N LYS A 137 7.45 1.68 2.43
CA LYS A 137 8.86 1.74 2.78
C LYS A 137 9.09 2.85 3.79
N ALA A 138 9.78 2.50 4.87
CA ALA A 138 10.39 3.42 5.81
C ALA A 138 11.79 2.89 6.12
N ASP A 139 12.81 3.76 6.11
CA ASP A 139 14.22 3.41 6.29
C ASP A 139 14.90 4.53 7.07
N TYR A 140 15.10 4.31 8.35
CA TYR A 140 15.71 5.29 9.27
C TYR A 140 17.24 5.24 9.19
N ASP A 141 17.90 6.34 9.54
CA ASP A 141 19.34 6.35 9.75
C ASP A 141 19.76 5.37 10.87
N ASP A 142 20.93 4.73 10.74
CA ASP A 142 21.41 3.69 11.66
C ASP A 142 21.51 4.17 13.14
N ASP A 143 21.65 5.48 13.38
CA ASP A 143 21.76 6.06 14.72
C ASP A 143 20.47 6.70 15.23
N PHE A 144 19.33 6.38 14.61
CA PHE A 144 18.01 6.85 15.01
C PHE A 144 17.72 6.61 16.50
N VAL A 145 17.18 7.61 17.19
CA VAL A 145 16.85 7.47 18.63
C VAL A 145 15.78 6.43 18.89
N GLY A 146 14.80 6.27 17.96
CA GLY A 146 13.71 5.30 18.01
C GLY A 146 14.05 3.91 17.48
N ARG A 147 15.33 3.58 17.22
CA ARG A 147 15.79 2.33 16.59
C ARG A 147 15.35 1.03 17.26
N TYR A 148 14.92 1.09 18.53
CA TYR A 148 14.37 -0.07 19.23
C TYR A 148 12.91 -0.36 18.87
N PHE A 149 12.23 0.58 18.21
CA PHE A 149 10.86 0.46 17.71
C PHE A 149 10.83 0.20 16.20
N ALA A 150 11.59 0.99 15.44
CA ALA A 150 11.69 0.86 13.99
C ALA A 150 13.12 1.15 13.51
N ASP A 151 13.50 0.50 12.39
CA ASP A 151 14.67 0.81 11.60
C ASP A 151 14.23 0.76 10.13
N LYS A 152 13.97 -0.41 9.58
CA LYS A 152 13.43 -0.54 8.23
C LYS A 152 12.09 -1.26 8.24
N THR A 153 11.15 -0.77 7.42
CA THR A 153 9.88 -1.41 7.12
C THR A 153 9.69 -1.39 5.60
N GLU A 154 9.64 -2.55 4.97
CA GLU A 154 9.46 -2.66 3.52
C GLU A 154 8.31 -3.63 3.20
N LEU A 155 7.41 -3.22 2.31
CA LEU A 155 6.38 -4.05 1.69
C LEU A 155 6.35 -3.78 0.20
N THR A 156 6.47 -4.81 -0.60
CA THR A 156 6.26 -4.76 -2.05
C THR A 156 5.19 -5.75 -2.43
N ALA A 157 4.14 -5.30 -3.13
CA ALA A 157 3.12 -6.19 -3.66
C ALA A 157 2.88 -5.94 -5.14
N ILE A 158 2.87 -7.01 -5.94
CA ILE A 158 2.57 -6.99 -7.38
C ILE A 158 1.39 -7.90 -7.64
N ALA A 159 0.40 -7.43 -8.41
CA ALA A 159 -0.80 -8.16 -8.74
C ALA A 159 -0.92 -8.43 -10.24
N LEU A 160 -1.34 -9.66 -10.57
CA LEU A 160 -1.83 -10.06 -11.88
C LEU A 160 -3.35 -10.24 -11.78
N SER A 161 -4.11 -9.47 -12.60
CA SER A 161 -5.56 -9.32 -12.45
C SER A 161 -6.33 -9.73 -13.72
N PRO A 162 -6.49 -11.05 -14.02
CA PRO A 162 -7.40 -11.50 -15.07
C PRO A 162 -8.86 -11.23 -14.68
N SER A 163 -9.65 -10.74 -15.65
CA SER A 163 -11.04 -10.34 -15.44
C SER A 163 -11.91 -10.66 -16.66
N ILE A 164 -13.23 -10.80 -16.40
CA ILE A 164 -14.25 -10.96 -17.42
C ILE A 164 -15.42 -10.03 -17.10
N ALA A 165 -16.03 -9.45 -18.13
CA ALA A 165 -17.24 -8.65 -18.02
C ALA A 165 -18.32 -9.15 -18.98
N VAL A 166 -19.56 -8.86 -18.63
CA VAL A 166 -20.73 -9.10 -19.47
C VAL A 166 -21.66 -7.89 -19.42
N ASN A 167 -22.31 -7.60 -20.54
CA ASN A 167 -23.30 -6.52 -20.65
C ASN A 167 -24.62 -7.03 -21.24
N ASN A 168 -25.70 -6.29 -21.00
CA ASN A 168 -27.03 -6.62 -21.51
C ASN A 168 -27.40 -5.84 -22.80
N GLY A 169 -26.50 -5.01 -23.33
CA GLY A 169 -26.76 -4.14 -24.47
C GLY A 169 -27.71 -2.97 -24.19
N GLU A 170 -28.19 -2.80 -22.95
CA GLU A 170 -29.17 -1.78 -22.52
C GLU A 170 -28.60 -0.88 -21.37
N GLY A 171 -27.26 -0.72 -21.32
CA GLY A 171 -26.59 0.17 -20.38
C GLY A 171 -26.28 -0.44 -19.01
N PHE A 172 -26.50 -1.74 -18.79
CA PHE A 172 -26.08 -2.45 -17.59
C PHE A 172 -24.98 -3.44 -17.90
N SER A 173 -23.90 -3.41 -17.11
CA SER A 173 -22.82 -4.38 -17.17
C SER A 173 -22.34 -4.81 -15.79
N MET A 174 -21.76 -5.99 -15.73
CA MET A 174 -21.12 -6.55 -14.56
C MET A 174 -19.82 -7.21 -14.93
N GLY A 175 -18.87 -7.22 -13.98
CA GLY A 175 -17.57 -7.84 -14.17
C GLY A 175 -17.10 -8.53 -12.91
N ILE A 176 -16.21 -9.50 -13.09
CA ILE A 176 -15.53 -10.20 -12.02
C ILE A 176 -14.06 -10.41 -12.41
N GLY A 177 -13.17 -10.32 -11.44
CA GLY A 177 -11.75 -10.57 -11.61
C GLY A 177 -11.17 -11.32 -10.44
N VAL A 178 -9.96 -11.81 -10.62
CA VAL A 178 -9.13 -12.39 -9.55
C VAL A 178 -7.83 -11.62 -9.54
N ASN A 179 -7.44 -11.04 -8.40
CA ASN A 179 -6.14 -10.42 -8.22
C ASN A 179 -5.21 -11.46 -7.58
N ILE A 180 -4.25 -11.97 -8.32
CA ILE A 180 -3.21 -12.86 -7.81
C ILE A 180 -2.06 -11.96 -7.36
N ILE A 181 -1.81 -11.90 -6.05
CA ILE A 181 -0.91 -10.94 -5.41
C ILE A 181 0.31 -11.71 -4.91
N TYR A 182 1.50 -11.35 -5.40
CA TYR A 182 2.76 -11.69 -4.76
C TYR A 182 3.16 -10.53 -3.85
N ALA A 183 3.44 -10.81 -2.59
CA ALA A 183 3.93 -9.83 -1.63
C ALA A 183 5.23 -10.29 -1.00
N LYS A 184 6.13 -9.35 -0.74
CA LYS A 184 7.36 -9.52 0.02
C LYS A 184 7.45 -8.41 1.06
N GLY A 185 7.73 -8.79 2.31
CA GLY A 185 7.92 -7.86 3.42
C GLY A 185 9.28 -8.03 4.08
N ARG A 186 9.79 -6.94 4.66
CA ARG A 186 10.97 -6.94 5.54
C ARG A 186 10.79 -5.95 6.66
N LEU A 187 11.14 -6.37 7.88
CA LEU A 187 11.07 -5.58 9.09
C LEU A 187 12.39 -5.69 9.83
N THR A 188 12.98 -4.54 10.20
CA THR A 188 14.19 -4.52 11.03
C THR A 188 14.02 -3.59 12.22
N LYS A 189 14.79 -3.82 13.27
CA LYS A 189 15.00 -2.92 14.41
C LYS A 189 16.24 -3.31 15.19
N PHE A 190 16.74 -2.39 15.98
CA PHE A 190 17.73 -2.73 16.98
C PHE A 190 17.09 -3.34 18.23
N GLN A 191 17.81 -4.20 18.91
CA GLN A 191 17.35 -4.86 20.14
C GLN A 191 18.19 -4.35 21.32
N ASP A 192 17.49 -3.76 22.28
CA ASP A 192 18.13 -3.29 23.53
C ASP A 192 18.35 -4.44 24.52
N TYR A 193 19.55 -4.52 25.09
CA TYR A 193 19.93 -5.47 26.12
C TYR A 193 20.36 -4.77 27.42
N SER A 194 19.96 -3.54 27.65
CA SER A 194 20.29 -2.76 28.86
C SER A 194 19.76 -3.42 30.12
N ASN A 195 18.62 -4.12 30.06
CA ASN A 195 18.05 -4.92 31.17
C ASN A 195 18.94 -6.10 31.60
N TYR A 196 19.84 -6.57 30.72
CA TYR A 196 20.86 -7.58 31.03
C TYR A 196 22.19 -6.96 31.41
N GLY A 197 22.29 -5.63 31.45
CA GLY A 197 23.54 -4.89 31.73
C GLY A 197 24.56 -4.99 30.58
N LEU A 198 24.12 -5.30 29.36
CA LEU A 198 24.97 -5.40 28.17
C LEU A 198 24.93 -4.08 27.41
N PRO A 199 26.11 -3.50 27.03
CA PRO A 199 26.17 -2.29 26.24
C PRO A 199 26.04 -2.53 24.72
N GLN A 200 26.10 -3.76 24.27
CA GLN A 200 25.95 -4.13 22.88
C GLN A 200 24.46 -4.25 22.54
N GLU A 201 24.08 -3.71 21.39
CA GLU A 201 22.75 -3.87 20.82
C GLU A 201 22.71 -5.11 19.90
N GLY A 202 21.58 -5.77 19.85
CA GLY A 202 21.26 -6.74 18.79
C GLY A 202 20.70 -6.03 17.57
N TYR A 203 20.65 -6.75 16.46
CA TYR A 203 19.93 -6.31 15.27
C TYR A 203 18.98 -7.41 14.82
N PHE A 204 17.72 -7.08 14.80
CA PHE A 204 16.63 -7.93 14.40
C PHE A 204 16.26 -7.66 12.94
N ASP A 205 16.19 -8.71 12.14
CA ASP A 205 15.88 -8.67 10.71
C ASP A 205 14.98 -9.84 10.36
N THR A 206 13.74 -9.54 9.93
CA THR A 206 12.76 -10.52 9.48
C THR A 206 12.36 -10.19 8.06
N GLU A 207 12.44 -11.17 7.17
CA GLU A 207 11.90 -11.08 5.81
C GLU A 207 11.10 -12.32 5.44
N GLY A 208 10.07 -12.13 4.62
CA GLY A 208 9.24 -13.21 4.11
C GLY A 208 8.47 -12.80 2.87
N ASP A 209 7.92 -13.80 2.16
CA ASP A 209 7.09 -13.58 0.99
C ASP A 209 5.96 -14.61 0.88
N ASP A 210 4.87 -14.23 0.17
CA ASP A 210 3.73 -15.12 -0.08
C ASP A 210 3.01 -14.75 -1.38
N ILE A 211 2.17 -15.68 -1.85
CA ILE A 211 1.25 -15.48 -2.97
C ILE A 211 -0.16 -15.78 -2.51
N GLY A 212 -1.01 -14.76 -2.50
CA GLY A 212 -2.43 -14.90 -2.21
C GLY A 212 -3.31 -14.39 -3.33
N ALA A 213 -4.61 -14.34 -3.07
CA ALA A 213 -5.56 -13.85 -4.06
C ALA A 213 -6.76 -13.16 -3.41
N THR A 214 -7.29 -12.13 -4.11
CA THR A 214 -8.57 -11.51 -3.83
C THR A 214 -9.49 -11.63 -5.04
N ILE A 215 -10.79 -11.54 -4.83
CA ILE A 215 -11.79 -11.48 -5.90
C ILE A 215 -12.24 -10.02 -6.02
N SER A 216 -12.16 -9.46 -7.23
CA SER A 216 -12.73 -8.17 -7.56
C SER A 216 -14.07 -8.35 -8.29
N PHE A 217 -15.01 -7.44 -8.08
CA PHE A 217 -16.28 -7.38 -8.79
C PHE A 217 -16.61 -5.95 -9.19
N GLY A 218 -17.47 -5.82 -10.19
CA GLY A 218 -17.92 -4.53 -10.66
C GLY A 218 -19.32 -4.55 -11.24
N LEU A 219 -20.03 -3.45 -11.05
CA LEU A 219 -21.32 -3.14 -11.67
C LEU A 219 -21.23 -1.74 -12.27
N LEU A 220 -21.84 -1.58 -13.45
CA LEU A 220 -21.90 -0.31 -14.14
C LEU A 220 -23.31 -0.14 -14.73
N TYR A 221 -23.89 1.04 -14.57
CA TYR A 221 -25.23 1.33 -15.06
C TYR A 221 -25.34 2.75 -15.64
N GLU A 222 -25.78 2.83 -16.88
CA GLU A 222 -26.12 4.06 -17.59
C GLU A 222 -27.53 4.50 -17.21
N LEU A 223 -27.65 5.39 -16.21
CA LEU A 223 -28.94 5.94 -15.78
C LEU A 223 -29.60 6.78 -16.88
N THR A 224 -28.79 7.51 -17.63
CA THR A 224 -29.19 8.34 -18.78
C THR A 224 -28.02 8.45 -19.73
N ASP A 225 -28.21 8.97 -20.94
CA ASP A 225 -27.15 9.26 -21.91
C ASP A 225 -26.03 10.18 -21.36
N ARG A 226 -26.28 10.85 -20.22
CA ARG A 226 -25.37 11.78 -19.57
C ARG A 226 -24.88 11.35 -18.20
N THR A 227 -25.55 10.39 -17.56
CA THR A 227 -25.26 10.02 -16.16
C THR A 227 -25.06 8.52 -16.05
N GLN A 228 -23.94 8.13 -15.51
CA GLN A 228 -23.53 6.76 -15.25
C GLN A 228 -23.10 6.61 -13.80
N ILE A 229 -23.48 5.49 -13.20
CA ILE A 229 -23.06 5.10 -11.86
C ILE A 229 -22.31 3.78 -11.93
N GLY A 230 -21.39 3.60 -11.02
CA GLY A 230 -20.63 2.36 -10.89
C GLY A 230 -20.43 1.98 -9.43
N LEU A 231 -20.33 0.69 -9.20
CA LEU A 231 -19.97 0.08 -7.94
C LEU A 231 -18.90 -0.97 -8.23
N SER A 232 -17.80 -0.92 -7.52
CA SER A 232 -16.77 -1.96 -7.58
C SER A 232 -16.28 -2.28 -6.17
N GLY A 233 -15.68 -3.44 -6.02
CA GLY A 233 -15.10 -3.83 -4.74
C GLY A 233 -14.24 -5.06 -4.87
N GLN A 234 -13.53 -5.35 -3.79
CA GLN A 234 -12.72 -6.57 -3.67
C GLN A 234 -12.90 -7.21 -2.31
N THR A 235 -12.67 -8.52 -2.26
CA THR A 235 -12.58 -9.27 -1.00
C THR A 235 -11.24 -9.02 -0.33
N GLY A 236 -11.20 -9.18 0.99
CA GLY A 236 -9.93 -9.25 1.71
C GLY A 236 -9.27 -10.62 1.59
N THR A 237 -8.02 -10.68 2.02
CA THR A 237 -7.24 -11.91 2.20
C THR A 237 -6.13 -11.67 3.23
N THR A 238 -5.65 -12.74 3.85
CA THR A 238 -4.45 -12.73 4.67
C THR A 238 -3.31 -13.35 3.87
N LEU A 239 -2.21 -12.65 3.70
CA LEU A 239 -0.97 -13.16 3.14
C LEU A 239 -0.07 -13.60 4.30
N ASN A 240 0.41 -14.83 4.27
CA ASN A 240 1.31 -15.35 5.30
C ASN A 240 2.74 -15.24 4.78
N LEU A 241 3.41 -14.12 5.06
CA LEU A 241 4.77 -13.87 4.59
C LEU A 241 5.74 -14.81 5.30
N GLU A 242 5.99 -15.98 4.68
CA GLU A 242 6.86 -17.01 5.23
C GLU A 242 8.32 -16.72 4.89
N GLY A 243 9.20 -16.85 5.91
CA GLY A 243 10.62 -16.61 5.74
C GLY A 243 11.42 -16.82 7.02
N ASP A 244 12.37 -15.93 7.28
CA ASP A 244 13.34 -16.07 8.36
C ASP A 244 13.39 -14.82 9.25
N SER A 245 13.52 -15.02 10.57
CA SER A 245 13.93 -14.00 11.53
C SER A 245 15.36 -14.25 11.99
N THR A 246 16.21 -13.23 11.93
CA THR A 246 17.59 -13.27 12.40
C THR A 246 17.79 -12.23 13.47
N LEU A 247 18.43 -12.61 14.59
CA LEU A 247 18.80 -11.70 15.67
C LEU A 247 20.29 -11.83 15.93
N THR A 248 21.05 -10.80 15.57
CA THR A 248 22.50 -10.73 15.85
C THR A 248 22.76 -10.28 17.28
N ASN A 249 23.93 -10.60 17.80
CA ASN A 249 24.33 -10.31 19.19
C ASN A 249 23.34 -10.82 20.24
N PHE A 250 22.62 -11.90 19.96
CA PHE A 250 21.69 -12.52 20.89
C PHE A 250 22.47 -13.02 22.14
N PRO A 251 22.08 -12.61 23.37
CA PRO A 251 22.81 -12.98 24.57
C PRO A 251 22.48 -14.40 25.01
N GLN A 252 23.41 -15.34 24.80
CA GLN A 252 23.31 -16.71 25.27
C GLN A 252 24.04 -16.87 26.59
N VAL A 253 23.30 -17.17 27.67
CA VAL A 253 23.85 -17.40 29.00
C VAL A 253 24.47 -18.80 29.05
N THR A 254 25.74 -18.87 29.41
CA THR A 254 26.50 -20.13 29.57
C THR A 254 27.10 -20.22 30.97
N ALA A 255 27.63 -21.38 31.35
CA ALA A 255 28.32 -21.56 32.63
C ALA A 255 29.58 -20.67 32.76
N SER A 256 30.14 -20.19 31.66
CA SER A 256 31.33 -19.33 31.60
C SER A 256 31.02 -17.84 31.45
N GLY A 257 29.75 -17.45 31.34
CA GLY A 257 29.31 -16.07 31.14
C GLY A 257 28.29 -15.93 30.00
N VAL A 258 28.13 -14.69 29.53
CA VAL A 258 27.25 -14.39 28.38
C VAL A 258 28.06 -14.38 27.09
N ASN A 259 27.67 -15.17 26.12
CA ASN A 259 28.20 -15.12 24.77
C ASN A 259 27.17 -14.42 23.86
N LEU A 260 27.64 -13.55 22.96
CA LEU A 260 26.82 -12.96 21.92
C LEU A 260 26.88 -13.85 20.67
N VAL A 261 25.74 -14.36 20.22
CA VAL A 261 25.62 -15.24 19.07
C VAL A 261 24.62 -14.66 18.07
N THR A 262 24.58 -15.20 16.87
CA THR A 262 23.48 -14.95 15.93
C THR A 262 22.47 -16.06 16.09
N ALA A 263 21.25 -15.74 16.47
CA ALA A 263 20.10 -16.65 16.46
C ALA A 263 19.35 -16.49 15.13
N LYS A 264 18.82 -17.59 14.61
CA LYS A 264 17.98 -17.63 13.42
C LYS A 264 16.80 -18.55 13.68
N GLU A 265 15.62 -18.18 13.18
CA GLU A 265 14.38 -18.88 13.40
C GLU A 265 13.46 -18.71 12.19
N ASP A 266 12.82 -19.79 11.71
CA ASP A 266 11.82 -19.71 10.66
C ASP A 266 10.61 -18.92 11.16
N ALA A 267 10.11 -17.98 10.35
CA ALA A 267 9.08 -17.02 10.76
C ALA A 267 7.94 -16.95 9.75
N ASN A 268 6.79 -16.48 10.22
CA ASN A 268 5.63 -16.08 9.44
C ASN A 268 5.17 -14.69 9.91
N VAL A 269 4.82 -13.81 8.96
CA VAL A 269 4.21 -12.51 9.24
C VAL A 269 2.87 -12.43 8.51
N PRO A 270 1.73 -12.62 9.20
CA PRO A 270 0.41 -12.42 8.61
C PRO A 270 0.23 -10.96 8.19
N LEU A 271 -0.05 -10.73 6.90
CA LEU A 271 -0.35 -9.41 6.34
C LEU A 271 -1.79 -9.37 5.87
N GLU A 272 -2.60 -8.51 6.49
CA GLU A 272 -4.00 -8.36 6.17
C GLU A 272 -4.20 -7.42 4.97
N ILE A 273 -4.85 -7.92 3.91
CA ILE A 273 -5.32 -7.12 2.77
C ILE A 273 -6.82 -6.88 2.96
N PRO A 274 -7.30 -5.61 3.00
CA PRO A 274 -8.68 -5.30 3.34
C PRO A 274 -9.66 -5.59 2.21
N GLU A 275 -10.92 -5.84 2.59
CA GLU A 275 -12.06 -5.66 1.72
C GLU A 275 -12.21 -4.17 1.39
N SER A 276 -12.65 -3.87 0.15
CA SER A 276 -12.99 -2.50 -0.21
C SER A 276 -14.22 -2.42 -1.09
N LEU A 277 -14.91 -1.28 -1.03
CA LEU A 277 -16.08 -0.98 -1.84
C LEU A 277 -16.01 0.45 -2.34
N THR A 278 -16.04 0.63 -3.65
CA THR A 278 -15.96 1.93 -4.32
C THR A 278 -17.26 2.23 -5.07
N PHE A 279 -17.87 3.34 -4.77
CA PHE A 279 -18.98 3.92 -5.52
C PHE A 279 -18.47 5.08 -6.38
N GLY A 280 -18.95 5.19 -7.61
CA GLY A 280 -18.61 6.27 -8.53
C GLY A 280 -19.82 6.79 -9.30
N ILE A 281 -19.75 8.07 -9.65
CA ILE A 281 -20.68 8.73 -10.57
C ILE A 281 -19.92 9.55 -11.60
N ARG A 282 -20.37 9.45 -12.85
CA ARG A 282 -19.97 10.28 -13.98
C ARG A 282 -21.19 11.03 -14.52
N HIS A 283 -21.09 12.35 -14.65
CA HIS A 283 -22.16 13.18 -15.22
C HIS A 283 -21.63 14.14 -16.27
N LYS A 284 -22.07 14.01 -17.52
CA LYS A 284 -21.79 14.97 -18.60
C LYS A 284 -22.66 16.21 -18.40
N LEU A 285 -22.11 17.22 -17.70
CA LEU A 285 -22.82 18.49 -17.45
C LEU A 285 -23.13 19.23 -18.76
N THR A 286 -22.16 19.25 -19.66
CA THR A 286 -22.28 19.76 -21.04
C THR A 286 -21.64 18.74 -22.00
N ASP A 287 -21.62 19.06 -23.29
CA ASP A 287 -20.93 18.22 -24.28
C ASP A 287 -19.38 18.29 -24.14
N THR A 288 -18.87 19.26 -23.39
CA THR A 288 -17.43 19.46 -23.19
C THR A 288 -17.00 19.35 -21.72
N VAL A 289 -17.92 19.28 -20.76
CA VAL A 289 -17.61 19.23 -19.33
C VAL A 289 -18.24 17.99 -18.71
N THR A 290 -17.42 17.14 -18.11
CA THR A 290 -17.82 15.98 -17.32
C THR A 290 -17.44 16.20 -15.88
N LEU A 291 -18.37 15.94 -14.97
CA LEU A 291 -18.15 15.95 -13.52
C LEU A 291 -18.07 14.51 -13.02
N LEU A 292 -17.19 14.27 -12.08
CA LEU A 292 -16.90 12.98 -11.46
C LEU A 292 -16.96 13.10 -9.95
N ALA A 293 -17.50 12.10 -9.29
CA ALA A 293 -17.43 11.96 -7.84
C ALA A 293 -17.35 10.49 -7.46
N GLY A 294 -16.76 10.20 -6.33
CA GLY A 294 -16.64 8.84 -5.82
C GLY A 294 -16.41 8.80 -4.33
N ALA A 295 -16.61 7.61 -3.77
CA ALA A 295 -16.29 7.29 -2.40
C ALA A 295 -15.83 5.83 -2.32
N THR A 296 -14.76 5.57 -1.59
CA THR A 296 -14.21 4.24 -1.32
C THR A 296 -14.21 3.99 0.17
N TRP A 297 -14.79 2.89 0.59
CA TRP A 297 -14.64 2.34 1.93
C TRP A 297 -13.65 1.20 1.90
N ALA A 298 -12.76 1.12 2.90
CA ALA A 298 -11.81 0.03 3.07
C ALA A 298 -11.82 -0.46 4.52
N LYS A 299 -11.89 -1.79 4.70
CA LYS A 299 -11.96 -2.44 6.01
C LYS A 299 -10.56 -2.69 6.56
N TRP A 300 -9.86 -1.61 6.88
CA TRP A 300 -8.53 -1.67 7.47
C TRP A 300 -8.52 -2.17 8.91
N SER A 301 -9.68 -2.20 9.60
CA SER A 301 -9.83 -2.80 10.94
C SER A 301 -9.48 -4.29 11.00
N ARG A 302 -9.17 -4.94 9.87
CA ARG A 302 -8.56 -6.28 9.84
C ARG A 302 -7.10 -6.28 10.29
N PHE A 303 -6.39 -5.16 10.16
CA PHE A 303 -4.98 -5.04 10.52
C PHE A 303 -4.88 -4.64 12.00
N GLU A 304 -5.03 -5.65 12.87
CA GLU A 304 -5.03 -5.47 14.34
C GLU A 304 -3.60 -5.41 14.89
N ALA A 305 -2.69 -6.24 14.35
CA ALA A 305 -1.31 -6.31 14.81
C ALA A 305 -0.36 -6.70 13.67
N LEU A 306 0.90 -6.34 13.84
CA LEU A 306 2.02 -6.85 13.06
C LEU A 306 2.73 -7.92 13.89
N ASP A 307 2.25 -9.15 13.79
CA ASP A 307 2.79 -10.30 14.49
C ASP A 307 3.90 -10.97 13.68
N ILE A 308 4.98 -11.31 14.35
CA ILE A 308 6.05 -12.15 13.81
C ILE A 308 5.99 -13.47 14.57
N GLU A 309 5.41 -14.46 13.92
CA GLU A 309 5.16 -15.78 14.49
C GLU A 309 6.33 -16.73 14.21
N SER A 310 6.69 -17.54 15.21
CA SER A 310 7.63 -18.65 15.03
C SER A 310 6.97 -19.80 14.29
N ARG A 311 7.70 -20.39 13.35
CA ARG A 311 7.32 -21.64 12.69
C ARG A 311 8.08 -22.86 13.24
N GLU A 312 8.80 -22.69 14.36
CA GLU A 312 9.58 -23.71 15.01
C GLU A 312 9.01 -24.09 16.38
N ASP A 313 8.98 -25.37 16.71
CA ASP A 313 8.69 -25.84 18.07
C ASP A 313 9.88 -25.52 18.99
N GLY A 314 9.75 -24.48 19.84
CA GLY A 314 10.77 -24.07 20.79
C GLY A 314 11.94 -23.33 20.16
N GLY A 315 11.66 -22.38 19.30
CA GLY A 315 12.66 -21.50 18.68
C GLY A 315 13.44 -20.67 19.71
N THR A 316 14.63 -20.23 19.32
CA THR A 316 15.54 -19.54 20.24
C THR A 316 15.09 -18.09 20.49
N ILE A 317 14.57 -17.43 19.48
CA ILE A 317 14.14 -16.02 19.54
C ILE A 317 12.76 -15.95 20.21
N SER A 318 11.82 -16.78 19.77
CA SER A 318 10.46 -16.85 20.32
C SER A 318 10.42 -17.27 21.78
N ALA A 319 11.38 -18.08 22.26
CA ALA A 319 11.51 -18.41 23.67
C ALA A 319 11.75 -17.18 24.59
N VAL A 320 12.21 -16.06 24.02
CA VAL A 320 12.42 -14.78 24.73
C VAL A 320 11.31 -13.78 24.40
N GLY A 321 10.93 -13.66 23.12
CA GLY A 321 9.89 -12.75 22.64
C GLY A 321 8.51 -13.14 23.13
N GLY A 322 8.13 -14.41 22.98
CA GLY A 322 6.80 -14.90 23.31
C GLY A 322 6.34 -14.60 24.75
N PRO A 323 7.12 -14.93 25.79
CA PRO A 323 6.76 -14.55 27.16
C PRO A 323 6.62 -13.05 27.39
N LYS A 324 7.35 -12.21 26.63
CA LYS A 324 7.26 -10.76 26.69
C LYS A 324 5.91 -10.24 26.17
N TYR A 325 5.42 -10.84 25.10
CA TYR A 325 4.20 -10.40 24.43
C TYR A 325 2.94 -11.17 24.86
N GLY A 326 3.09 -12.23 25.68
CA GLY A 326 1.97 -13.02 26.22
C GLY A 326 1.56 -14.23 25.37
N ASP A 327 2.20 -14.44 24.21
CA ASP A 327 2.04 -15.62 23.37
C ASP A 327 3.39 -16.27 23.07
N ASN A 328 3.60 -17.50 23.50
CA ASN A 328 4.87 -18.22 23.39
C ASN A 328 5.29 -18.54 21.94
N ASN A 329 4.42 -18.33 20.97
CA ASN A 329 4.73 -18.52 19.56
C ASN A 329 5.27 -17.26 18.88
N LEU A 330 5.26 -16.12 19.56
CA LEU A 330 5.70 -14.85 18.96
C LEU A 330 7.20 -14.62 19.07
N ILE A 331 7.79 -14.21 17.98
CA ILE A 331 9.13 -13.63 17.88
C ILE A 331 9.05 -12.12 18.17
N GLY A 332 8.03 -11.44 17.65
CA GLY A 332 7.77 -10.01 17.82
C GLY A 332 6.29 -9.69 17.70
N HIS A 333 5.89 -8.56 18.27
CA HIS A 333 4.52 -8.06 18.23
C HIS A 333 4.51 -6.53 18.20
N VAL A 334 3.65 -5.96 17.36
CA VAL A 334 3.34 -4.53 17.32
C VAL A 334 1.83 -4.38 17.18
N SER A 335 1.17 -3.83 18.20
CA SER A 335 -0.27 -3.51 18.10
C SER A 335 -0.47 -2.35 17.12
N GLU A 336 -1.37 -2.52 16.17
CA GLU A 336 -1.71 -1.52 15.14
C GLU A 336 -3.16 -1.04 15.31
N ASN A 337 -4.09 -1.94 15.57
CA ASN A 337 -5.52 -1.67 15.84
C ASN A 337 -6.13 -0.64 14.88
N TRP A 338 -5.90 -0.84 13.58
CA TRP A 338 -6.33 0.10 12.55
C TRP A 338 -7.86 0.22 12.48
N ASN A 339 -8.33 1.37 11.99
CA ASN A 339 -9.74 1.66 11.77
C ASN A 339 -10.14 1.50 10.31
N ASP A 340 -11.43 1.23 10.06
CA ASP A 340 -11.99 1.33 8.71
C ASP A 340 -11.92 2.78 8.22
N THR A 341 -11.66 2.97 6.91
CA THR A 341 -11.47 4.30 6.33
C THR A 341 -12.42 4.60 5.19
N TRP A 342 -12.64 5.89 4.99
CA TRP A 342 -13.28 6.43 3.81
C TRP A 342 -12.33 7.32 3.03
N GLN A 343 -12.33 7.15 1.70
CA GLN A 343 -11.77 8.11 0.76
C GLN A 343 -12.93 8.71 -0.02
N VAL A 344 -12.99 10.03 -0.12
CA VAL A 344 -13.98 10.73 -0.95
C VAL A 344 -13.27 11.60 -1.97
N ASN A 345 -13.78 11.62 -3.21
CA ASN A 345 -13.14 12.35 -4.28
C ASN A 345 -14.14 13.02 -5.23
N VAL A 346 -13.73 14.15 -5.77
CA VAL A 346 -14.45 14.90 -6.81
C VAL A 346 -13.49 15.35 -7.89
N GLY A 347 -13.96 15.37 -9.13
CA GLY A 347 -13.12 15.78 -10.25
C GLY A 347 -13.93 16.30 -11.43
N GLY A 348 -13.21 16.87 -12.37
CA GLY A 348 -13.78 17.39 -13.59
C GLY A 348 -12.86 17.19 -14.79
N ILE A 349 -13.47 16.95 -15.94
CA ILE A 349 -12.81 16.83 -17.23
C ILE A 349 -13.39 17.91 -18.16
N TRP A 350 -12.53 18.72 -18.73
CA TRP A 350 -12.88 19.71 -19.75
C TRP A 350 -12.27 19.34 -21.09
N GLN A 351 -13.13 18.92 -22.04
CA GLN A 351 -12.75 18.67 -23.44
C GLN A 351 -12.60 20.01 -24.16
N ALA A 352 -11.39 20.58 -24.16
CA ALA A 352 -11.11 21.90 -24.73
C ALA A 352 -11.14 21.87 -26.28
N THR A 353 -10.68 20.75 -26.86
CA THR A 353 -10.73 20.49 -28.31
C THR A 353 -11.01 18.99 -28.53
N PRO A 354 -11.33 18.52 -29.76
CA PRO A 354 -11.46 17.09 -30.03
C PRO A 354 -10.22 16.25 -29.65
N ALA A 355 -9.03 16.86 -29.63
CA ALA A 355 -7.77 16.19 -29.33
C ALA A 355 -7.26 16.41 -27.88
N TRP A 356 -7.73 17.44 -27.17
CA TRP A 356 -7.20 17.82 -25.88
C TRP A 356 -8.28 17.95 -24.80
N ALA A 357 -8.09 17.24 -23.71
CA ALA A 357 -8.84 17.42 -22.48
C ALA A 357 -7.91 17.82 -21.32
N PHE A 358 -8.45 18.61 -20.40
CA PHE A 358 -7.82 18.98 -19.14
C PHE A 358 -8.62 18.43 -17.98
N LYS A 359 -7.91 17.98 -16.95
CA LYS A 359 -8.47 17.30 -15.80
C LYS A 359 -8.04 18.01 -14.52
N ALA A 360 -8.91 18.03 -13.52
CA ALA A 360 -8.57 18.48 -12.18
C ALA A 360 -9.35 17.65 -11.16
N GLY A 361 -8.75 17.37 -10.01
CA GLY A 361 -9.35 16.56 -8.97
C GLY A 361 -8.92 16.95 -7.57
N TYR A 362 -9.76 16.55 -6.62
CA TYR A 362 -9.51 16.63 -5.19
C TYR A 362 -9.99 15.35 -4.53
N ALA A 363 -9.19 14.82 -3.62
CA ALA A 363 -9.60 13.73 -2.73
C ALA A 363 -9.23 14.08 -1.28
N TYR A 364 -10.04 13.59 -0.37
CA TYR A 364 -9.75 13.46 1.05
C TYR A 364 -9.71 11.98 1.37
N ASP A 365 -8.65 11.55 2.06
CA ASP A 365 -8.33 10.15 2.34
C ASP A 365 -7.99 10.00 3.82
N GLU A 366 -8.84 9.29 4.55
CA GLU A 366 -8.66 9.02 5.98
C GLU A 366 -7.50 8.05 6.19
N SER A 367 -6.69 8.30 7.22
CA SER A 367 -5.70 7.35 7.71
C SER A 367 -6.38 6.26 8.55
N PRO A 368 -6.03 4.98 8.35
CA PRO A 368 -6.54 3.91 9.21
C PRO A 368 -5.89 3.88 10.59
N VAL A 369 -4.73 4.51 10.76
CA VAL A 369 -3.89 4.40 11.96
C VAL A 369 -4.57 5.08 13.15
N ASP A 370 -4.77 4.33 14.25
CA ASP A 370 -5.30 4.85 15.49
C ASP A 370 -4.25 5.67 16.25
N ASP A 371 -4.64 6.81 16.78
CA ASP A 371 -3.73 7.75 17.49
C ASP A 371 -3.00 7.10 18.68
N ASN A 372 -3.64 6.11 19.34
CA ASN A 372 -3.05 5.43 20.51
C ASN A 372 -2.06 4.33 20.14
N TYR A 373 -2.13 3.82 18.89
CA TYR A 373 -1.30 2.73 18.39
C TYR A 373 -0.42 3.17 17.21
N ARG A 374 -0.30 4.48 16.99
CA ARG A 374 0.56 5.03 15.93
C ARG A 374 2.03 4.72 16.22
N THR A 375 2.70 4.10 15.25
CA THR A 375 4.07 3.59 15.39
C THR A 375 5.06 4.39 14.54
N ALA A 376 6.34 4.33 14.90
CA ALA A 376 7.43 4.83 14.07
C ALA A 376 7.55 4.07 12.74
N ARG A 377 7.03 2.84 12.65
CA ARG A 377 7.04 2.03 11.42
C ARG A 377 6.12 2.57 10.34
N ILE A 378 4.95 3.12 10.76
CA ILE A 378 3.92 3.62 9.86
C ILE A 378 3.36 4.94 10.43
N PRO A 379 4.17 6.00 10.47
CA PRO A 379 3.71 7.32 10.92
C PRO A 379 2.79 7.91 9.86
N SER A 380 1.48 7.82 10.07
CA SER A 380 0.45 8.20 9.09
C SER A 380 -0.64 9.07 9.72
N ASN A 381 -1.21 9.98 8.92
CA ASN A 381 -2.37 10.79 9.26
C ASN A 381 -3.22 11.00 8.01
N ASP A 382 -4.38 11.63 8.16
CA ASP A 382 -5.27 12.02 7.06
C ASP A 382 -4.56 12.86 6.01
N ARG A 383 -4.94 12.68 4.75
CA ARG A 383 -4.34 13.45 3.65
C ARG A 383 -5.38 14.03 2.69
N GLN A 384 -4.98 15.11 2.05
CA GLN A 384 -5.69 15.73 0.95
C GLN A 384 -4.86 15.62 -0.33
N TRP A 385 -5.46 15.19 -1.41
CA TRP A 385 -4.81 15.05 -2.70
C TRP A 385 -5.39 16.04 -3.71
N LEU A 386 -4.57 16.94 -4.22
CA LEU A 386 -4.90 17.92 -5.26
C LEU A 386 -4.19 17.53 -6.55
N THR A 387 -4.93 17.36 -7.64
CA THR A 387 -4.37 16.87 -8.91
C THR A 387 -4.76 17.71 -10.09
N LEU A 388 -3.87 17.71 -11.08
CA LEU A 388 -4.11 18.22 -12.42
C LEU A 388 -3.67 17.19 -13.45
N GLY A 389 -4.36 17.14 -14.59
CA GLY A 389 -4.01 16.26 -15.69
C GLY A 389 -4.32 16.85 -17.06
N THR A 390 -3.70 16.26 -18.06
CA THR A 390 -4.00 16.54 -19.47
C THR A 390 -4.02 15.24 -20.25
N GLN A 391 -4.93 15.15 -21.18
CA GLN A 391 -5.07 14.02 -22.10
C GLN A 391 -4.98 14.52 -23.54
N TRP A 392 -4.12 13.91 -24.32
CA TRP A 392 -4.10 14.04 -25.77
C TRP A 392 -4.62 12.78 -26.42
N ASN A 393 -5.56 12.95 -27.36
CA ASN A 393 -6.20 11.85 -28.09
C ASN A 393 -6.07 12.07 -29.60
N ASP A 394 -5.61 11.06 -30.33
CA ASP A 394 -5.66 11.00 -31.79
C ASP A 394 -6.68 9.94 -32.23
N ALA A 395 -7.90 10.41 -32.48
CA ALA A 395 -9.02 9.55 -32.90
C ALA A 395 -8.77 8.78 -34.21
N GLN A 396 -7.84 9.23 -35.07
CA GLN A 396 -7.54 8.55 -36.33
C GLN A 396 -6.63 7.31 -36.12
N SER A 397 -5.67 7.47 -35.23
CA SER A 397 -4.71 6.38 -34.93
C SER A 397 -5.09 5.58 -33.70
N GLY A 398 -6.07 6.01 -32.88
CA GLY A 398 -6.49 5.38 -31.63
C GLY A 398 -5.48 5.52 -30.49
N TRP A 399 -4.50 6.42 -30.57
CA TRP A 399 -3.56 6.70 -29.50
C TRP A 399 -4.12 7.75 -28.53
N THR A 400 -3.93 7.49 -27.25
CA THR A 400 -4.20 8.43 -26.16
C THR A 400 -2.98 8.52 -25.26
N VAL A 401 -2.62 9.74 -24.87
CA VAL A 401 -1.54 10.00 -23.90
C VAL A 401 -2.11 10.84 -22.77
N ASP A 402 -1.99 10.34 -21.55
CA ASP A 402 -2.36 11.04 -20.33
C ASP A 402 -1.09 11.41 -19.55
N VAL A 403 -1.07 12.62 -19.00
CA VAL A 403 -0.06 13.10 -18.06
C VAL A 403 -0.78 13.72 -16.88
N ALA A 404 -0.38 13.37 -15.67
CA ALA A 404 -0.94 13.91 -14.45
C ALA A 404 0.14 14.23 -13.43
N ALA A 405 -0.15 15.18 -12.55
CA ALA A 405 0.63 15.49 -11.38
C ALA A 405 -0.29 15.87 -10.22
N GLY A 406 0.15 15.63 -9.00
CA GLY A 406 -0.58 15.96 -7.79
C GLY A 406 0.34 16.27 -6.63
N VAL A 407 -0.22 16.96 -5.63
CA VAL A 407 0.40 17.18 -4.34
C VAL A 407 -0.48 16.59 -3.25
N LEU A 408 0.16 15.96 -2.28
CA LEU A 408 -0.50 15.39 -1.11
C LEU A 408 -0.13 16.25 0.11
N LEU A 409 -1.15 16.69 0.81
CA LEU A 409 -1.03 17.50 2.01
C LEU A 409 -1.48 16.65 3.20
N PHE A 410 -0.64 16.56 4.22
CA PHE A 410 -0.89 15.78 5.43
C PHE A 410 -1.02 16.70 6.63
N ASP A 411 -1.76 16.26 7.64
CA ASP A 411 -1.67 16.83 8.97
C ASP A 411 -0.42 16.30 9.69
N ASP A 412 0.11 17.03 10.68
CA ASP A 412 1.22 16.59 11.52
C ASP A 412 0.91 15.23 12.18
N VAL A 413 1.95 14.41 12.34
CA VAL A 413 1.82 13.05 12.87
C VAL A 413 2.51 12.95 14.21
N ASP A 414 1.73 12.92 15.28
CA ASP A 414 2.25 12.68 16.62
C ASP A 414 2.33 11.18 16.91
N VAL A 415 3.53 10.68 17.21
CA VAL A 415 3.80 9.30 17.62
C VAL A 415 4.15 9.28 19.10
N ASN A 416 3.48 8.41 19.86
CA ASN A 416 3.77 8.12 21.27
C ASN A 416 3.72 6.60 21.46
N GLU A 417 4.82 5.92 21.12
CA GLU A 417 4.88 4.48 21.02
C GLU A 417 5.46 3.85 22.28
N GLN A 418 4.87 2.76 22.70
CA GLN A 418 5.37 1.83 23.71
C GLN A 418 5.09 0.40 23.24
N GLU A 419 5.71 -0.58 23.87
CA GLU A 419 5.46 -1.98 23.53
C GLU A 419 4.22 -2.49 24.27
N TYR A 420 3.39 -3.28 23.54
CA TYR A 420 2.18 -3.92 24.05
C TYR A 420 2.29 -5.44 24.00
N THR A 421 1.46 -6.10 24.78
CA THR A 421 1.16 -7.55 24.67
C THR A 421 0.05 -7.79 23.66
N VAL A 422 -0.21 -9.03 23.30
CA VAL A 422 -1.35 -9.42 22.42
C VAL A 422 -2.73 -9.07 22.96
N ASP A 423 -2.84 -8.76 24.26
CA ASP A 423 -4.06 -8.28 24.90
C ASP A 423 -4.11 -6.74 25.00
N ASP A 424 -3.26 -6.03 24.27
CA ASP A 424 -3.10 -4.57 24.27
C ASP A 424 -2.73 -3.96 25.65
N GLU A 425 -2.14 -4.76 26.53
CA GLU A 425 -1.63 -4.27 27.79
C GLU A 425 -0.17 -3.81 27.64
N PRO A 426 0.22 -2.64 28.19
CA PRO A 426 1.62 -2.19 28.13
C PRO A 426 2.58 -3.23 28.74
N VAL A 427 3.65 -3.55 28.01
CA VAL A 427 4.71 -4.46 28.48
C VAL A 427 5.40 -3.91 29.76
N GLY A 428 5.41 -2.58 29.93
CA GLY A 428 5.87 -1.94 31.16
C GLY A 428 7.38 -2.04 31.42
N ASN A 429 8.17 -2.27 30.39
CA ASN A 429 9.63 -2.41 30.47
C ASN A 429 10.38 -1.06 30.51
N GLY A 430 9.67 0.07 30.40
CA GLY A 430 10.22 1.43 30.38
C GLY A 430 10.67 1.91 29.01
N ALA A 431 10.63 1.08 27.97
CA ALA A 431 10.90 1.51 26.59
C ALA A 431 9.76 2.38 26.07
N SER A 432 10.09 3.52 25.48
CA SER A 432 9.12 4.42 24.82
C SER A 432 9.79 5.21 23.70
N TYR A 433 9.00 5.64 22.74
CA TYR A 433 9.41 6.56 21.68
C TYR A 433 8.34 7.64 21.51
N SER A 434 8.75 8.89 21.32
CA SER A 434 7.85 10.01 21.05
C SER A 434 8.49 10.95 20.03
N ALA A 435 7.70 11.33 19.02
CA ALA A 435 8.12 12.28 17.99
C ALA A 435 6.90 12.91 17.34
N THR A 436 7.10 14.07 16.69
CA THR A 436 6.16 14.65 15.74
C THR A 436 6.80 14.63 14.35
N TYR A 437 6.13 13.99 13.38
CA TYR A 437 6.57 13.95 11.99
C TYR A 437 5.86 15.03 11.17
N GLU A 438 6.58 15.57 10.21
CA GLU A 438 6.05 16.39 9.11
C GLU A 438 6.11 15.59 7.83
N LEU A 439 4.97 15.48 7.14
CA LEU A 439 4.83 14.72 5.92
C LEU A 439 4.43 15.62 4.77
N SER A 440 5.06 15.48 3.64
CA SER A 440 4.63 16.06 2.37
C SER A 440 4.88 15.09 1.23
N ALA A 441 4.10 15.19 0.15
CA ALA A 441 4.35 14.35 -1.01
C ALA A 441 3.90 15.03 -2.31
N TRP A 442 4.52 14.59 -3.39
CA TRP A 442 4.04 14.86 -4.74
C TRP A 442 4.02 13.58 -5.56
N SER A 443 3.10 13.53 -6.53
CA SER A 443 3.02 12.41 -7.47
C SER A 443 2.95 12.93 -8.91
N ALA A 444 3.52 12.16 -9.84
CA ALA A 444 3.39 12.42 -11.27
C ALA A 444 3.29 11.10 -12.04
N GLY A 445 2.52 11.11 -13.13
CA GLY A 445 2.32 9.92 -13.93
C GLY A 445 2.19 10.21 -15.40
N VAL A 446 2.57 9.25 -16.22
CA VAL A 446 2.38 9.22 -17.66
C VAL A 446 1.76 7.89 -18.06
N GLN A 447 0.80 7.92 -18.97
CA GLN A 447 0.15 6.73 -19.50
C GLN A 447 -0.03 6.88 -21.01
N VAL A 448 0.23 5.81 -21.73
CA VAL A 448 -0.02 5.70 -23.17
C VAL A 448 -1.02 4.58 -23.37
N SER A 449 -2.12 4.88 -24.03
CA SER A 449 -3.19 3.93 -24.35
C SER A 449 -3.38 3.82 -25.84
N LYS A 450 -3.77 2.63 -26.30
CA LYS A 450 -4.02 2.34 -27.71
C LYS A 450 -5.28 1.50 -27.86
N ALA A 451 -6.23 1.99 -28.66
CA ALA A 451 -7.37 1.23 -29.15
C ALA A 451 -7.10 0.70 -30.56
N PHE A 452 -7.42 -0.58 -30.82
CA PHE A 452 -7.21 -1.28 -32.08
C PHE A 452 -8.54 -1.72 -32.68
#